data_f04f2b65bd584a9206bf3e5e5cc83335
#
_entry.id   f04f2b65bd584a9206bf3e5e5cc83335
#
_cell.length_a   1.000
_cell.length_b   1.000
_cell.length_c   1.000
_cell.angle_alpha   90.00
_cell.angle_beta   90.00
_cell.angle_gamma   90.00
#
_symmetry.space_group_name_H-M   'P 1'
#
loop_
_entity.id
_entity.type
_entity.pdbx_description
1 polymer ?
#
loop_
_entity_poly.entity_id
_entity_poly.type
_entity_poly.pdbx_seq_one_letter_code
_entity_poly.pdbx_strand_id
1 'polypeptide(L)'
;MHLYLLAIAALQGVTELFPISSLGHSILIPALLHWPIDRTADWFLPFIVVLHLGTATALLIYFWRDWARLVGGWLRAGGKASNPDARLLWLIVAGTIPAGLLGLLLAHRIKALFGGFTFAAMALMLNGLLLIGGDALKHRRGLIALPQLSWLRALLVGLAQALALIPGFSRSGATLVAGLGLGLNYADSARFSFLLATPIIAAAGVLEVPKLLHANVPHELLGTIAVAGVLAGVFAWLSTWFLMRWFTEHEIKALRPFGIYCLLLGAVALILG
;
A
#
# COMPACT_ATOMS: atom_id res chain seq x y z
N MET A 1 8.85 20.40 -15.07
CA MET A 1 8.66 18.93 -14.92
C MET A 1 9.19 18.42 -13.58
N HIS A 2 10.43 18.70 -13.18
CA HIS A 2 11.04 18.21 -11.93
C HIS A 2 10.18 18.43 -10.66
N LEU A 3 9.64 19.64 -10.47
CA LEU A 3 8.79 19.96 -9.32
C LEU A 3 7.55 19.06 -9.22
N TYR A 4 6.91 18.77 -10.35
CA TYR A 4 5.73 17.90 -10.36
C TYR A 4 6.07 16.44 -10.01
N LEU A 5 7.23 15.94 -10.45
CA LEU A 5 7.71 14.61 -10.07
C LEU A 5 8.00 14.52 -8.56
N LEU A 6 8.60 15.55 -7.98
CA LEU A 6 8.82 15.63 -6.53
C LEU A 6 7.51 15.74 -5.76
N ALA A 7 6.51 16.48 -6.29
CA ALA A 7 5.18 16.56 -5.71
C ALA A 7 4.47 15.19 -5.73
N ILE A 8 4.57 14.43 -6.84
CA ILE A 8 4.07 13.05 -6.91
C ILE A 8 4.79 12.16 -5.90
N ALA A 9 6.11 12.34 -5.71
CA ALA A 9 6.88 11.54 -4.77
C ALA A 9 6.43 11.79 -3.32
N ALA A 10 6.23 13.04 -2.93
CA ALA A 10 5.68 13.39 -1.61
C ALA A 10 4.27 12.81 -1.43
N LEU A 11 3.41 12.99 -2.45
CA LEU A 11 2.06 12.44 -2.48
C LEU A 11 2.07 10.92 -2.33
N GLN A 12 2.93 10.21 -3.09
CA GLN A 12 3.10 8.76 -3.01
C GLN A 12 3.51 8.34 -1.60
N GLY A 13 4.54 8.96 -1.02
CA GLY A 13 5.01 8.63 0.32
C GLY A 13 3.93 8.78 1.39
N VAL A 14 3.09 9.81 1.29
CA VAL A 14 1.95 9.99 2.19
C VAL A 14 0.88 8.94 1.90
N THR A 15 0.40 8.87 0.68
CA THR A 15 -0.83 8.14 0.35
C THR A 15 -0.66 6.62 0.25
N GLU A 16 0.59 6.11 0.13
CA GLU A 16 0.87 4.67 0.09
C GLU A 16 0.50 3.97 1.39
N LEU A 17 0.79 4.59 2.53
CA LEU A 17 0.53 4.01 3.84
C LEU A 17 -0.86 4.37 4.36
N PHE A 18 -1.33 5.56 4.06
CA PHE A 18 -2.69 5.97 4.35
C PHE A 18 -3.68 5.08 3.59
N PRO A 19 -4.83 4.73 4.19
CA PRO A 19 -5.79 3.82 3.55
C PRO A 19 -6.61 4.52 2.44
N ILE A 20 -5.97 5.38 1.60
CA ILE A 20 -6.63 6.29 0.66
C ILE A 20 -6.22 6.11 -0.82
N SER A 21 -5.42 5.09 -1.14
CA SER A 21 -4.96 4.74 -2.50
C SER A 21 -3.96 5.72 -3.14
N SER A 22 -2.68 5.38 -3.10
CA SER A 22 -1.61 6.15 -3.75
C SER A 22 -1.76 6.20 -5.28
N LEU A 23 -2.09 5.07 -5.91
CA LEU A 23 -2.33 5.03 -7.36
C LEU A 23 -3.52 5.91 -7.77
N GLY A 24 -4.61 5.90 -7.00
CA GLY A 24 -5.74 6.81 -7.24
C GLY A 24 -5.29 8.26 -7.23
N HIS A 25 -4.51 8.67 -6.23
CA HIS A 25 -3.99 10.03 -6.11
C HIS A 25 -3.04 10.40 -7.25
N SER A 26 -2.16 9.49 -7.67
CA SER A 26 -1.25 9.70 -8.79
C SER A 26 -1.96 9.84 -10.15
N ILE A 27 -3.20 9.40 -10.25
CA ILE A 27 -4.06 9.60 -11.42
C ILE A 27 -4.88 10.88 -11.29
N LEU A 28 -5.56 11.06 -10.16
CA LEU A 28 -6.57 12.11 -9.99
C LEU A 28 -5.96 13.50 -9.77
N ILE A 29 -4.96 13.62 -8.88
CA ILE A 29 -4.41 14.92 -8.52
C ILE A 29 -3.71 15.61 -9.70
N PRO A 30 -2.81 14.96 -10.46
CA PRO A 30 -2.22 15.57 -11.64
C PRO A 30 -3.24 15.96 -12.71
N ALA A 31 -4.30 15.16 -12.88
CA ALA A 31 -5.35 15.47 -13.84
C ALA A 31 -6.18 16.69 -13.40
N LEU A 32 -6.64 16.73 -12.15
CA LEU A 32 -7.42 17.85 -11.60
C LEU A 32 -6.65 19.17 -11.58
N LEU A 33 -5.33 19.11 -11.35
CA LEU A 33 -4.46 20.29 -11.32
C LEU A 33 -3.82 20.60 -12.66
N HIS A 34 -4.19 19.88 -13.72
CA HIS A 34 -3.65 20.06 -15.09
C HIS A 34 -2.12 20.01 -15.13
N TRP A 35 -1.49 19.12 -14.36
CA TRP A 35 -0.03 18.98 -14.37
C TRP A 35 0.44 18.42 -15.71
N PRO A 36 1.48 19.02 -16.33
CA PRO A 36 1.98 18.60 -17.64
C PRO A 36 2.85 17.32 -17.50
N ILE A 37 2.23 16.21 -17.12
CA ILE A 37 2.89 14.93 -16.92
C ILE A 37 2.31 13.92 -17.91
N ASP A 38 3.14 13.42 -18.81
CA ASP A 38 2.79 12.32 -19.68
C ASP A 38 2.92 10.99 -18.91
N ARG A 39 1.77 10.44 -18.52
CA ARG A 39 1.67 9.15 -17.82
C ARG A 39 1.80 7.96 -18.75
N THR A 40 1.78 8.18 -20.07
CA THR A 40 1.97 7.13 -21.08
C THR A 40 3.43 6.97 -21.50
N ALA A 41 4.30 7.90 -21.08
CA ALA A 41 5.72 7.85 -21.35
C ALA A 41 6.38 6.61 -20.73
N ASP A 42 7.31 5.99 -21.44
CA ASP A 42 8.00 4.76 -21.04
C ASP A 42 8.72 4.87 -19.68
N TRP A 43 9.13 6.07 -19.30
CA TRP A 43 9.81 6.34 -18.03
C TRP A 43 8.85 6.48 -16.82
N PHE A 44 7.53 6.69 -17.04
CA PHE A 44 6.60 7.00 -15.96
C PHE A 44 6.36 5.80 -15.03
N LEU A 45 6.12 4.61 -15.58
CA LEU A 45 5.94 3.40 -14.77
C LEU A 45 7.20 3.07 -13.97
N PRO A 46 8.40 3.05 -14.55
CA PRO A 46 9.66 2.96 -13.81
C PRO A 46 9.80 3.99 -12.69
N PHE A 47 9.44 5.24 -12.93
CA PHE A 47 9.43 6.28 -11.90
C PHE A 47 8.54 5.90 -10.70
N ILE A 48 7.30 5.48 -10.96
CA ILE A 48 6.37 5.02 -9.91
C ILE A 48 6.96 3.84 -9.11
N VAL A 49 7.65 2.91 -9.78
CA VAL A 49 8.32 1.79 -9.09
C VAL A 49 9.41 2.27 -8.14
N VAL A 50 10.23 3.25 -8.54
CA VAL A 50 11.25 3.85 -7.65
C VAL A 50 10.61 4.47 -6.41
N LEU A 51 9.47 5.15 -6.55
CA LEU A 51 8.74 5.70 -5.41
C LEU A 51 8.26 4.59 -4.46
N HIS A 52 7.73 3.49 -5.00
CA HIS A 52 7.31 2.34 -4.18
C HIS A 52 8.51 1.67 -3.48
N LEU A 53 9.66 1.57 -4.13
CA LEU A 53 10.88 1.07 -3.48
C LEU A 53 11.34 1.98 -2.34
N GLY A 54 11.23 3.31 -2.51
CA GLY A 54 11.46 4.28 -1.44
C GLY A 54 10.55 4.01 -0.25
N THR A 55 9.24 3.83 -0.50
CA THR A 55 8.26 3.54 0.58
C THR A 55 8.49 2.18 1.22
N ALA A 56 8.86 1.14 0.47
CA ALA A 56 9.21 -0.18 1.02
C ALA A 56 10.45 -0.12 1.91
N THR A 57 11.46 0.64 1.48
CA THR A 57 12.68 0.89 2.28
C THR A 57 12.35 1.59 3.60
N ALA A 58 11.47 2.59 3.55
CA ALA A 58 10.98 3.27 4.76
C ALA A 58 10.28 2.32 5.74
N LEU A 59 9.44 1.40 5.23
CA LEU A 59 8.80 0.37 6.05
C LEU A 59 9.82 -0.61 6.65
N LEU A 60 10.82 -1.04 5.88
CA LEU A 60 11.91 -1.87 6.40
C LEU A 60 12.66 -1.16 7.53
N ILE A 61 12.97 0.12 7.35
CA ILE A 61 13.65 0.93 8.38
C ILE A 61 12.75 1.12 9.60
N TYR A 62 11.45 1.44 9.41
CA TYR A 62 10.53 1.65 10.52
C TYR A 62 10.32 0.37 11.34
N PHE A 63 10.11 -0.76 10.68
CA PHE A 63 9.88 -2.08 11.30
C PHE A 63 11.14 -2.93 11.39
N TRP A 64 12.35 -2.34 11.36
CA TRP A 64 13.62 -3.11 11.34
C TRP A 64 13.76 -4.08 12.53
N ARG A 65 13.28 -3.65 13.71
CA ARG A 65 13.28 -4.51 14.92
C ARG A 65 12.32 -5.69 14.78
N ASP A 66 11.17 -5.46 14.16
CA ASP A 66 10.22 -6.53 13.85
C ASP A 66 10.81 -7.52 12.88
N TRP A 67 11.39 -7.03 11.77
CA TRP A 67 12.03 -7.88 10.78
C TRP A 67 13.21 -8.65 11.38
N ALA A 68 14.07 -8.03 12.17
CA ALA A 68 15.18 -8.71 12.85
C ALA A 68 14.68 -9.82 13.80
N ARG A 69 13.59 -9.55 14.54
CA ARG A 69 12.96 -10.53 15.43
C ARG A 69 12.33 -11.69 14.64
N LEU A 70 11.58 -11.40 13.59
CA LEU A 70 10.92 -12.40 12.76
C LEU A 70 11.95 -13.32 12.06
N VAL A 71 12.95 -12.73 11.43
CA VAL A 71 14.03 -13.49 10.75
C VAL A 71 14.86 -14.26 11.77
N GLY A 72 15.24 -13.63 12.88
CA GLY A 72 15.96 -14.32 13.96
C GLY A 72 15.16 -15.48 14.58
N GLY A 73 13.86 -15.29 14.74
CA GLY A 73 12.96 -16.35 15.20
C GLY A 73 12.88 -17.52 14.21
N TRP A 74 12.79 -17.21 12.92
CA TRP A 74 12.78 -18.18 11.83
C TRP A 74 14.09 -18.98 11.73
N LEU A 75 15.23 -18.32 11.85
CA LEU A 75 16.54 -18.98 11.86
C LEU A 75 16.66 -19.92 13.07
N ARG A 76 16.30 -19.48 14.29
CA ARG A 76 16.29 -20.31 15.50
C ARG A 76 15.34 -21.50 15.39
N ALA A 77 14.27 -21.37 14.62
CA ALA A 77 13.31 -22.44 14.36
C ALA A 77 13.75 -23.42 13.25
N GLY A 78 14.93 -23.24 12.66
CA GLY A 78 15.39 -24.03 11.51
C GLY A 78 14.46 -23.93 10.31
N GLY A 79 13.86 -22.75 10.07
CA GLY A 79 12.91 -22.52 8.99
C GLY A 79 11.47 -22.98 9.27
N LYS A 80 11.20 -23.63 10.41
CA LYS A 80 9.87 -24.14 10.78
C LYS A 80 9.04 -23.07 11.47
N ALA A 81 7.72 -23.17 11.41
CA ALA A 81 6.79 -22.28 12.11
C ALA A 81 6.58 -22.70 13.61
N SER A 82 7.66 -23.08 14.30
CA SER A 82 7.60 -23.69 15.64
C SER A 82 7.58 -22.67 16.79
N ASN A 83 7.88 -21.41 16.52
CA ASN A 83 7.78 -20.33 17.49
C ASN A 83 6.91 -19.17 16.93
N PRO A 84 6.40 -18.25 17.78
CA PRO A 84 5.51 -17.17 17.34
C PRO A 84 6.09 -16.26 16.25
N ASP A 85 7.39 -15.94 16.33
CA ASP A 85 8.04 -15.04 15.38
C ASP A 85 8.20 -15.72 14.01
N ALA A 86 8.70 -16.95 13.97
CA ALA A 86 8.79 -17.74 12.74
C ALA A 86 7.42 -17.97 12.11
N ARG A 87 6.40 -18.23 12.94
CA ARG A 87 5.04 -18.41 12.47
C ARG A 87 4.49 -17.14 11.86
N LEU A 88 4.71 -15.97 12.47
CA LEU A 88 4.26 -14.69 11.94
C LEU A 88 4.97 -14.37 10.59
N LEU A 89 6.26 -14.66 10.47
CA LEU A 89 6.98 -14.51 9.19
C LEU A 89 6.31 -15.34 8.09
N TRP A 90 6.00 -16.60 8.38
CA TRP A 90 5.31 -17.47 7.41
C TRP A 90 3.88 -17.00 7.09
N LEU A 91 3.17 -16.41 8.05
CA LEU A 91 1.85 -15.80 7.81
C LEU A 91 1.95 -14.58 6.88
N ILE A 92 3.02 -13.77 7.00
CA ILE A 92 3.30 -12.66 6.08
C ILE A 92 3.60 -13.20 4.67
N VAL A 93 4.43 -14.23 4.56
CA VAL A 93 4.71 -14.89 3.26
C VAL A 93 3.42 -15.44 2.65
N ALA A 94 2.64 -16.21 3.41
CA ALA A 94 1.37 -16.77 2.95
C ALA A 94 0.37 -15.69 2.51
N GLY A 95 0.26 -14.60 3.29
CA GLY A 95 -0.61 -13.46 2.97
C GLY A 95 -0.13 -12.65 1.74
N THR A 96 1.14 -12.77 1.35
CA THR A 96 1.66 -12.11 0.14
C THR A 96 1.29 -12.87 -1.14
N ILE A 97 1.18 -14.20 -1.06
CA ILE A 97 0.98 -15.08 -2.23
C ILE A 97 -0.28 -14.74 -3.05
N PRO A 98 -1.48 -14.58 -2.45
CA PRO A 98 -2.70 -14.36 -3.26
C PRO A 98 -2.61 -13.11 -4.13
N ALA A 99 -2.19 -11.97 -3.56
CA ALA A 99 -2.06 -10.73 -4.31
C ALA A 99 -0.92 -10.77 -5.32
N GLY A 100 0.21 -11.42 -4.98
CA GLY A 100 1.34 -11.61 -5.89
C GLY A 100 0.95 -12.43 -7.11
N LEU A 101 0.30 -13.57 -6.93
CA LEU A 101 -0.17 -14.43 -8.03
C LEU A 101 -1.21 -13.70 -8.91
N LEU A 102 -2.20 -13.05 -8.31
CA LEU A 102 -3.20 -12.29 -9.07
C LEU A 102 -2.57 -11.13 -9.82
N GLY A 103 -1.60 -10.43 -9.21
CA GLY A 103 -0.84 -9.36 -9.87
C GLY A 103 -0.09 -9.86 -11.11
N LEU A 104 0.58 -11.01 -11.03
CA LEU A 104 1.27 -11.63 -12.16
C LEU A 104 0.31 -12.07 -13.26
N LEU A 105 -0.75 -12.79 -12.89
CA LEU A 105 -1.73 -13.34 -13.84
C LEU A 105 -2.54 -12.26 -14.56
N LEU A 106 -2.84 -11.16 -13.86
CA LEU A 106 -3.68 -10.08 -14.37
C LEU A 106 -2.89 -8.86 -14.85
N ALA A 107 -1.55 -8.91 -14.87
CA ALA A 107 -0.68 -7.77 -15.17
C ALA A 107 -1.08 -7.00 -16.44
N HIS A 108 -1.39 -7.70 -17.54
CA HIS A 108 -1.83 -7.08 -18.80
C HIS A 108 -3.19 -6.38 -18.67
N ARG A 109 -4.15 -7.00 -17.99
CA ARG A 109 -5.49 -6.42 -17.81
C ARG A 109 -5.48 -5.23 -16.87
N ILE A 110 -4.64 -5.29 -15.83
CA ILE A 110 -4.46 -4.21 -14.87
C ILE A 110 -3.90 -2.97 -15.54
N LYS A 111 -2.92 -3.10 -16.45
CA LYS A 111 -2.35 -1.96 -17.19
C LYS A 111 -3.41 -1.17 -17.95
N ALA A 112 -4.42 -1.83 -18.53
CA ALA A 112 -5.50 -1.17 -19.24
C ALA A 112 -6.39 -0.29 -18.32
N LEU A 113 -6.44 -0.59 -17.00
CA LEU A 113 -7.21 0.17 -16.02
C LEU A 113 -6.48 1.42 -15.51
N PHE A 114 -5.15 1.51 -15.67
CA PHE A 114 -4.34 2.63 -15.16
C PHE A 114 -4.62 3.99 -15.82
N GLY A 115 -5.26 4.01 -17.00
CA GLY A 115 -5.59 5.25 -17.72
C GLY A 115 -6.95 5.87 -17.36
N GLY A 116 -7.80 5.16 -16.65
CA GLY A 116 -9.18 5.56 -16.42
C GLY A 116 -9.36 6.51 -15.23
N PHE A 117 -9.41 7.84 -15.50
CA PHE A 117 -9.67 8.85 -14.47
C PHE A 117 -10.99 8.61 -13.74
N THR A 118 -12.10 8.49 -14.47
CA THR A 118 -13.44 8.23 -13.91
C THR A 118 -13.47 6.90 -13.13
N PHE A 119 -12.82 5.86 -13.66
CA PHE A 119 -12.73 4.58 -13.01
C PHE A 119 -11.98 4.66 -11.67
N ALA A 120 -10.83 5.36 -11.64
CA ALA A 120 -10.06 5.57 -10.41
C ALA A 120 -10.84 6.38 -9.36
N ALA A 121 -11.61 7.40 -9.79
CA ALA A 121 -12.46 8.18 -8.91
C ALA A 121 -13.58 7.34 -8.29
N MET A 122 -14.30 6.54 -9.09
CA MET A 122 -15.33 5.62 -8.59
C MET A 122 -14.75 4.57 -7.64
N ALA A 123 -13.62 3.97 -7.99
CA ALA A 123 -12.94 3.00 -7.15
C ALA A 123 -12.46 3.62 -5.82
N LEU A 124 -12.00 4.87 -5.84
CA LEU A 124 -11.65 5.62 -4.63
C LEU A 124 -12.88 5.84 -3.72
N MET A 125 -14.04 6.17 -4.29
CA MET A 125 -15.28 6.28 -3.52
C MET A 125 -15.69 4.94 -2.91
N LEU A 126 -15.58 3.84 -3.67
CA LEU A 126 -15.83 2.49 -3.14
C LEU A 126 -14.85 2.13 -2.02
N ASN A 127 -13.57 2.52 -2.14
CA ASN A 127 -12.60 2.40 -1.04
C ASN A 127 -13.06 3.19 0.19
N GLY A 128 -13.60 4.40 0.00
CA GLY A 128 -14.17 5.21 1.08
C GLY A 128 -15.31 4.49 1.82
N LEU A 129 -16.25 3.89 1.06
CA LEU A 129 -17.32 3.08 1.63
C LEU A 129 -16.79 1.84 2.36
N LEU A 130 -15.79 1.17 1.79
CA LEU A 130 -15.12 0.04 2.42
C LEU A 130 -14.53 0.42 3.79
N LEU A 131 -13.86 1.57 3.89
CA LEU A 131 -13.26 2.06 5.14
C LEU A 131 -14.32 2.38 6.20
N ILE A 132 -15.39 3.10 5.82
CA ILE A 132 -16.48 3.44 6.72
C ILE A 132 -17.21 2.17 7.19
N GLY A 133 -17.45 1.23 6.27
CA GLY A 133 -18.03 -0.07 6.61
C GLY A 133 -17.10 -0.92 7.49
N GLY A 134 -15.78 -0.81 7.30
CA GLY A 134 -14.77 -1.49 8.11
C GLY A 134 -14.82 -1.11 9.59
N ASP A 135 -15.09 0.15 9.90
CA ASP A 135 -15.28 0.60 11.28
C ASP A 135 -16.46 -0.09 11.98
N ALA A 136 -17.50 -0.47 11.23
CA ALA A 136 -18.65 -1.17 11.77
C ALA A 136 -18.38 -2.66 12.09
N LEU A 137 -17.37 -3.26 11.46
CA LEU A 137 -17.02 -4.67 11.65
C LEU A 137 -16.39 -4.94 13.02
N LYS A 138 -15.70 -3.95 13.60
CA LYS A 138 -15.01 -4.07 14.89
C LYS A 138 -15.97 -4.43 16.03
N HIS A 139 -17.22 -3.92 16.01
CA HIS A 139 -18.15 -4.09 17.13
C HIS A 139 -18.76 -5.49 17.26
N ARG A 140 -18.53 -6.40 16.30
CA ARG A 140 -19.21 -7.69 16.21
C ARG A 140 -18.38 -8.90 16.61
N ARG A 141 -17.05 -8.77 16.82
CA ARG A 141 -16.15 -9.92 17.06
C ARG A 141 -15.19 -9.66 18.20
N GLY A 142 -14.87 -10.72 18.95
CA GLY A 142 -13.83 -10.71 19.95
C GLY A 142 -12.46 -10.33 19.36
N LEU A 143 -11.69 -9.55 20.09
CA LEU A 143 -10.36 -9.14 19.67
C LEU A 143 -9.38 -10.31 19.81
N ILE A 144 -8.61 -10.56 18.77
CA ILE A 144 -7.44 -11.45 18.79
C ILE A 144 -6.18 -10.61 18.59
N ALA A 145 -5.09 -11.00 19.23
CA ALA A 145 -3.78 -10.40 19.00
C ALA A 145 -3.15 -10.99 17.74
N LEU A 146 -2.26 -10.21 17.10
CA LEU A 146 -1.57 -10.61 15.87
C LEU A 146 -0.88 -11.99 15.95
N PRO A 147 -0.23 -12.40 17.06
CA PRO A 147 0.35 -13.74 17.19
C PRO A 147 -0.68 -14.89 17.12
N GLN A 148 -1.95 -14.60 17.36
CA GLN A 148 -3.06 -15.56 17.32
C GLN A 148 -3.71 -15.69 15.94
N LEU A 149 -3.25 -14.91 14.94
CA LEU A 149 -3.78 -14.96 13.58
C LEU A 149 -3.61 -16.37 13.00
N SER A 150 -4.70 -16.94 12.46
CA SER A 150 -4.64 -18.24 11.79
C SER A 150 -4.16 -18.13 10.35
N TRP A 151 -3.70 -19.25 9.77
CA TRP A 151 -3.27 -19.31 8.36
C TRP A 151 -4.37 -18.86 7.40
N LEU A 152 -5.60 -19.35 7.61
CA LEU A 152 -6.74 -18.96 6.78
C LEU A 152 -7.01 -17.46 6.87
N ARG A 153 -6.92 -16.86 8.07
CA ARG A 153 -7.11 -15.41 8.24
C ARG A 153 -6.01 -14.61 7.54
N ALA A 154 -4.76 -15.05 7.62
CA ALA A 154 -3.66 -14.41 6.90
C ALA A 154 -3.85 -14.46 5.37
N LEU A 155 -4.29 -15.62 4.83
CA LEU A 155 -4.62 -15.77 3.42
C LEU A 155 -5.79 -14.88 2.99
N LEU A 156 -6.83 -14.75 3.83
CA LEU A 156 -7.99 -13.87 3.54
C LEU A 156 -7.59 -12.39 3.54
N VAL A 157 -6.70 -11.95 4.46
CA VAL A 157 -6.13 -10.60 4.41
C VAL A 157 -5.29 -10.42 3.15
N GLY A 158 -4.51 -11.44 2.78
CA GLY A 158 -3.73 -11.45 1.54
C GLY A 158 -4.59 -11.40 0.27
N LEU A 159 -5.74 -12.08 0.28
CA LEU A 159 -6.70 -11.99 -0.82
C LEU A 159 -7.33 -10.59 -0.90
N ALA A 160 -7.69 -10.00 0.23
CA ALA A 160 -8.16 -8.61 0.26
C ALA A 160 -7.11 -7.62 -0.27
N GLN A 161 -5.81 -7.90 -0.09
CA GLN A 161 -4.73 -7.11 -0.67
C GLN A 161 -4.82 -7.01 -2.20
N ALA A 162 -5.40 -8.02 -2.87
CA ALA A 162 -5.56 -8.01 -4.33
C ALA A 162 -6.54 -6.93 -4.84
N LEU A 163 -7.40 -6.36 -3.99
CA LEU A 163 -8.21 -5.19 -4.36
C LEU A 163 -7.34 -4.00 -4.76
N ALA A 164 -6.12 -3.90 -4.25
CA ALA A 164 -5.18 -2.84 -4.61
C ALA A 164 -4.68 -2.91 -6.08
N LEU A 165 -4.92 -4.01 -6.77
CA LEU A 165 -4.67 -4.11 -8.20
C LEU A 165 -5.62 -3.21 -9.03
N ILE A 166 -6.70 -2.76 -8.41
CA ILE A 166 -7.67 -1.83 -9.00
C ILE A 166 -7.24 -0.41 -8.62
N PRO A 167 -6.87 0.46 -9.59
CA PRO A 167 -6.54 1.86 -9.32
C PRO A 167 -7.70 2.57 -8.62
N GLY A 168 -7.42 3.20 -7.48
CA GLY A 168 -8.44 3.82 -6.63
C GLY A 168 -8.71 3.04 -5.33
N PHE A 169 -8.50 1.71 -5.31
CA PHE A 169 -8.50 0.96 -4.06
C PHE A 169 -7.17 1.08 -3.33
N SER A 170 -7.24 1.16 -2.01
CA SER A 170 -6.07 1.19 -1.14
C SER A 170 -5.70 -0.21 -0.65
N ARG A 171 -4.43 -0.60 -0.87
CA ARG A 171 -3.88 -1.85 -0.34
C ARG A 171 -3.94 -1.87 1.20
N SER A 172 -3.45 -0.81 1.82
CA SER A 172 -3.47 -0.67 3.29
C SER A 172 -4.90 -0.63 3.81
N GLY A 173 -5.82 0.06 3.12
CA GLY A 173 -7.24 0.11 3.46
C GLY A 173 -7.90 -1.27 3.41
N ALA A 174 -7.73 -2.00 2.32
CA ALA A 174 -8.33 -3.32 2.13
C ALA A 174 -7.82 -4.34 3.17
N THR A 175 -6.50 -4.37 3.43
CA THR A 175 -5.90 -5.27 4.41
C THR A 175 -6.24 -4.90 5.85
N LEU A 176 -6.33 -3.60 6.18
CA LEU A 176 -6.80 -3.11 7.47
C LEU A 176 -8.23 -3.56 7.75
N VAL A 177 -9.16 -3.29 6.81
CA VAL A 177 -10.57 -3.68 6.94
C VAL A 177 -10.73 -5.19 7.04
N ALA A 178 -9.98 -5.96 6.24
CA ALA A 178 -9.98 -7.42 6.34
C ALA A 178 -9.46 -7.89 7.72
N GLY A 179 -8.37 -7.31 8.22
CA GLY A 179 -7.84 -7.62 9.55
C GLY A 179 -8.86 -7.37 10.66
N LEU A 180 -9.54 -6.20 10.64
CA LEU A 180 -10.62 -5.86 11.58
C LEU A 180 -11.79 -6.85 11.48
N GLY A 181 -12.23 -7.16 10.27
CA GLY A 181 -13.32 -8.11 10.01
C GLY A 181 -13.01 -9.54 10.48
N LEU A 182 -11.71 -9.88 10.55
CA LEU A 182 -11.22 -11.18 11.02
C LEU A 182 -10.84 -11.18 12.51
N GLY A 183 -11.06 -10.08 13.22
CA GLY A 183 -10.96 -10.01 14.68
C GLY A 183 -9.69 -9.35 15.21
N LEU A 184 -8.80 -8.81 14.39
CA LEU A 184 -7.69 -7.98 14.84
C LEU A 184 -8.20 -6.61 15.33
N ASN A 185 -7.46 -5.98 16.25
CA ASN A 185 -7.64 -4.55 16.57
C ASN A 185 -7.03 -3.65 15.50
N TYR A 186 -7.21 -2.32 15.60
CA TYR A 186 -6.68 -1.38 14.61
C TYR A 186 -5.15 -1.40 14.53
N ALA A 187 -4.46 -1.40 15.68
CA ALA A 187 -2.99 -1.39 15.73
C ALA A 187 -2.40 -2.67 15.11
N ASP A 188 -2.94 -3.84 15.45
CA ASP A 188 -2.49 -5.13 14.90
C ASP A 188 -2.85 -5.28 13.42
N SER A 189 -4.02 -4.78 13.00
CA SER A 189 -4.41 -4.75 11.58
C SER A 189 -3.48 -3.87 10.76
N ALA A 190 -3.15 -2.66 11.26
CA ALA A 190 -2.20 -1.75 10.62
C ALA A 190 -0.81 -2.37 10.56
N ARG A 191 -0.32 -2.92 11.67
CA ARG A 191 1.00 -3.56 11.73
C ARG A 191 1.12 -4.73 10.76
N PHE A 192 0.12 -5.62 10.70
CA PHE A 192 0.12 -6.72 9.74
C PHE A 192 0.04 -6.24 8.31
N SER A 193 -0.81 -5.25 8.01
CA SER A 193 -0.92 -4.60 6.71
C SER A 193 0.41 -4.01 6.24
N PHE A 194 1.14 -3.30 7.11
CA PHE A 194 2.41 -2.67 6.78
C PHE A 194 3.55 -3.70 6.64
N LEU A 195 3.55 -4.76 7.44
CA LEU A 195 4.47 -5.87 7.26
C LEU A 195 4.23 -6.61 5.94
N LEU A 196 2.97 -6.82 5.53
CA LEU A 196 2.62 -7.39 4.22
C LEU A 196 3.04 -6.50 3.05
N ALA A 197 3.09 -5.17 3.25
CA ALA A 197 3.50 -4.23 2.22
C ALA A 197 4.92 -4.47 1.75
N THR A 198 5.83 -4.75 2.67
CA THR A 198 7.26 -4.89 2.37
C THR A 198 7.55 -5.99 1.34
N PRO A 199 7.15 -7.27 1.54
CA PRO A 199 7.45 -8.32 0.57
C PRO A 199 6.73 -8.13 -0.78
N ILE A 200 5.49 -7.63 -0.79
CA ILE A 200 4.76 -7.46 -2.07
C ILE A 200 5.36 -6.33 -2.91
N ILE A 201 5.76 -5.21 -2.29
CA ILE A 201 6.41 -4.11 -3.01
C ILE A 201 7.82 -4.53 -3.45
N ALA A 202 8.57 -5.25 -2.59
CA ALA A 202 9.87 -5.79 -2.97
C ALA A 202 9.76 -6.75 -4.17
N ALA A 203 8.76 -7.63 -4.19
CA ALA A 203 8.51 -8.53 -5.30
C ALA A 203 8.18 -7.76 -6.60
N ALA A 204 7.33 -6.72 -6.53
CA ALA A 204 7.06 -5.84 -7.66
C ALA A 204 8.34 -5.12 -8.13
N GLY A 205 9.18 -4.66 -7.20
CA GLY A 205 10.48 -4.05 -7.52
C GLY A 205 11.42 -5.00 -8.27
N VAL A 206 11.54 -6.26 -7.83
CA VAL A 206 12.36 -7.26 -8.51
C VAL A 206 11.91 -7.48 -9.96
N LEU A 207 10.61 -7.40 -10.24
CA LEU A 207 10.06 -7.56 -11.58
C LEU A 207 10.22 -6.32 -12.46
N GLU A 208 10.12 -5.13 -11.88
CA GLU A 208 10.07 -3.87 -12.65
C GLU A 208 11.43 -3.15 -12.73
N VAL A 209 12.34 -3.31 -11.74
CA VAL A 209 13.66 -2.67 -11.76
C VAL A 209 14.50 -3.06 -12.99
N PRO A 210 14.53 -4.33 -13.44
CA PRO A 210 15.22 -4.67 -14.68
C PRO A 210 14.67 -3.92 -15.90
N LYS A 211 13.36 -3.70 -15.97
CA LYS A 211 12.73 -2.93 -17.04
C LYS A 211 13.13 -1.45 -16.96
N LEU A 212 13.27 -0.89 -15.75
CA LEU A 212 13.76 0.47 -15.53
C LEU A 212 15.18 0.65 -16.10
N LEU A 213 16.06 -0.34 -15.90
CA LEU A 213 17.44 -0.28 -16.39
C LEU A 213 17.52 -0.30 -17.93
N HIS A 214 16.49 -0.82 -18.61
CA HIS A 214 16.38 -0.86 -20.07
C HIS A 214 15.44 0.22 -20.64
N ALA A 215 14.76 0.98 -19.78
CA ALA A 215 13.89 2.08 -20.21
C ALA A 215 14.71 3.27 -20.69
N ASN A 216 14.27 3.93 -21.75
CA ASN A 216 14.87 5.17 -22.23
C ASN A 216 14.49 6.34 -21.32
N VAL A 217 15.04 6.33 -20.10
CA VAL A 217 14.86 7.44 -19.15
C VAL A 217 15.77 8.59 -19.57
N PRO A 218 15.23 9.80 -19.80
CA PRO A 218 16.04 10.97 -20.07
C PRO A 218 17.09 11.18 -18.96
N HIS A 219 18.37 11.35 -19.33
CA HIS A 219 19.46 11.52 -18.35
C HIS A 219 19.20 12.66 -17.36
N GLU A 220 18.54 13.72 -17.82
CA GLU A 220 18.14 14.87 -17.00
C GLU A 220 17.19 14.51 -15.85
N LEU A 221 16.42 13.42 -15.99
CA LEU A 221 15.44 12.96 -14.99
C LEU A 221 16.02 11.98 -13.98
N LEU A 222 17.13 11.32 -14.28
CA LEU A 222 17.70 10.28 -13.40
C LEU A 222 17.96 10.79 -11.98
N GLY A 223 18.58 11.96 -11.86
CA GLY A 223 18.82 12.60 -10.57
C GLY A 223 17.52 12.94 -9.83
N THR A 224 16.52 13.45 -10.56
CA THR A 224 15.21 13.77 -9.99
C THR A 224 14.46 12.52 -9.54
N ILE A 225 14.52 11.44 -10.29
CA ILE A 225 13.89 10.16 -9.94
C ILE A 225 14.53 9.57 -8.68
N ALA A 226 15.86 9.63 -8.55
CA ALA A 226 16.56 9.19 -7.35
C ALA A 226 16.16 10.01 -6.11
N VAL A 227 16.15 11.35 -6.22
CA VAL A 227 15.69 12.24 -5.14
C VAL A 227 14.22 11.98 -4.80
N ALA A 228 13.38 11.78 -5.80
CA ALA A 228 11.97 11.46 -5.64
C ALA A 228 11.75 10.16 -4.85
N GLY A 229 12.54 9.11 -5.13
CA GLY A 229 12.51 7.86 -4.36
C GLY A 229 12.85 8.06 -2.89
N VAL A 230 13.89 8.85 -2.58
CA VAL A 230 14.25 9.21 -1.20
C VAL A 230 13.14 10.02 -0.53
N LEU A 231 12.59 11.00 -1.24
CA LEU A 231 11.51 11.85 -0.74
C LEU A 231 10.26 11.03 -0.41
N ALA A 232 9.86 10.13 -1.30
CA ALA A 232 8.77 9.19 -1.05
C ALA A 232 9.03 8.33 0.19
N GLY A 233 10.27 7.87 0.38
CA GLY A 233 10.69 7.13 1.57
C GLY A 233 10.55 7.96 2.85
N VAL A 234 11.02 9.20 2.86
CA VAL A 234 10.92 10.09 4.03
C VAL A 234 9.46 10.32 4.41
N PHE A 235 8.59 10.67 3.45
CA PHE A 235 7.17 10.87 3.71
C PHE A 235 6.47 9.57 4.14
N ALA A 236 6.85 8.42 3.58
CA ALA A 236 6.33 7.13 3.99
C ALA A 236 6.72 6.78 5.43
N TRP A 237 7.95 7.07 5.84
CA TRP A 237 8.39 6.85 7.23
C TRP A 237 7.58 7.70 8.20
N LEU A 238 7.41 9.00 7.92
CA LEU A 238 6.59 9.92 8.70
C LEU A 238 5.13 9.47 8.76
N SER A 239 4.59 9.03 7.63
CA SER A 239 3.22 8.51 7.52
C SER A 239 3.03 7.24 8.35
N THR A 240 3.99 6.32 8.29
CA THR A 240 3.97 5.09 9.11
C THR A 240 3.97 5.42 10.59
N TRP A 241 4.86 6.33 11.03
CA TRP A 241 4.93 6.78 12.40
C TRP A 241 3.61 7.38 12.89
N PHE A 242 3.03 8.30 12.09
CA PHE A 242 1.74 8.90 12.40
C PHE A 242 0.62 7.88 12.48
N LEU A 243 0.50 7.00 11.47
CA LEU A 243 -0.59 6.02 11.40
C LEU A 243 -0.51 4.96 12.49
N MET A 244 0.69 4.48 12.82
CA MET A 244 0.86 3.53 13.93
C MET A 244 0.42 4.15 15.25
N ARG A 245 0.75 5.43 15.48
CA ARG A 245 0.28 6.17 16.65
C ARG A 245 -1.24 6.38 16.60
N TRP A 246 -1.77 6.83 15.46
CA TRP A 246 -3.20 7.03 15.23
C TRP A 246 -4.01 5.77 15.55
N PHE A 247 -3.64 4.63 15.01
CA PHE A 247 -4.37 3.37 15.20
C PHE A 247 -4.16 2.75 16.58
N THR A 248 -3.16 3.18 17.33
CA THR A 248 -2.97 2.80 18.74
C THR A 248 -3.82 3.65 19.67
N GLU A 249 -3.94 4.96 19.39
CA GLU A 249 -4.68 5.90 20.24
C GLU A 249 -6.20 5.90 19.95
N HIS A 250 -6.61 5.53 18.73
CA HIS A 250 -8.02 5.55 18.31
C HIS A 250 -8.59 4.13 18.18
N GLU A 251 -9.34 3.72 19.18
CA GLU A 251 -9.99 2.41 19.19
C GLU A 251 -11.34 2.36 18.47
N ILE A 252 -11.96 3.50 18.16
CA ILE A 252 -13.30 3.60 17.56
C ILE A 252 -13.27 4.55 16.37
N LYS A 253 -13.88 4.11 15.26
CA LYS A 253 -14.04 4.92 14.03
C LYS A 253 -12.73 5.48 13.44
N ALA A 254 -11.61 4.77 13.63
CA ALA A 254 -10.30 5.23 13.21
C ALA A 254 -10.13 5.28 11.68
N LEU A 255 -10.94 4.57 10.91
CA LEU A 255 -10.93 4.58 9.44
C LEU A 255 -11.87 5.61 8.82
N ARG A 256 -12.88 6.07 9.56
CA ARG A 256 -13.92 6.97 9.06
C ARG A 256 -13.40 8.27 8.46
N PRO A 257 -12.43 8.99 9.05
CA PRO A 257 -11.90 10.22 8.44
C PRO A 257 -11.30 9.98 7.05
N PHE A 258 -10.57 8.87 6.88
CA PHE A 258 -9.98 8.48 5.60
C PHE A 258 -11.06 8.07 4.59
N GLY A 259 -12.11 7.38 5.05
CA GLY A 259 -13.25 7.02 4.21
C GLY A 259 -14.01 8.24 3.69
N ILE A 260 -14.29 9.22 4.56
CA ILE A 260 -14.93 10.48 4.16
C ILE A 260 -14.05 11.23 3.15
N TYR A 261 -12.75 11.32 3.40
CA TYR A 261 -11.80 11.91 2.46
C TYR A 261 -11.87 11.27 1.08
N CYS A 262 -11.85 9.92 1.01
CA CYS A 262 -11.94 9.19 -0.27
C CYS A 262 -13.25 9.50 -1.02
N LEU A 263 -14.37 9.57 -0.29
CA LEU A 263 -15.67 9.91 -0.89
C LEU A 263 -15.67 11.33 -1.45
N LEU A 264 -15.16 12.30 -0.67
CA LEU A 264 -15.12 13.70 -1.09
C LEU A 264 -14.20 13.90 -2.29
N LEU A 265 -12.98 13.36 -2.24
CA LEU A 265 -12.04 13.50 -3.36
C LEU A 265 -12.55 12.80 -4.62
N GLY A 266 -13.12 11.59 -4.49
CA GLY A 266 -13.71 10.89 -5.62
C GLY A 266 -14.90 11.62 -6.23
N ALA A 267 -15.79 12.19 -5.40
CA ALA A 267 -16.92 13.02 -5.86
C ALA A 267 -16.45 14.30 -6.57
N VAL A 268 -15.49 15.02 -5.97
CA VAL A 268 -14.88 16.21 -6.60
C VAL A 268 -14.26 15.85 -7.95
N ALA A 269 -13.54 14.72 -8.02
CA ALA A 269 -12.94 14.26 -9.26
C ALA A 269 -14.01 13.98 -10.34
N LEU A 270 -15.14 13.37 -10.00
CA LEU A 270 -16.22 13.09 -10.96
C LEU A 270 -16.99 14.33 -11.41
N ILE A 271 -16.98 15.40 -10.60
CA ILE A 271 -17.68 16.65 -10.94
C ILE A 271 -16.80 17.57 -11.81
N LEU A 272 -15.49 17.61 -11.54
CA LEU A 272 -14.54 18.55 -12.15
C LEU A 272 -13.75 17.96 -13.32
N GLY A 273 -13.65 16.65 -13.45
CA GLY A 273 -12.92 15.91 -14.47
C GLY A 273 -13.86 15.22 -15.43
#